data_710e9594bba0695b628681f80ec5b09e
#
_entry.id   710e9594bba0695b628681f80ec5b09e
#
_cell.length_a   1.000
_cell.length_b   1.000
_cell.length_c   1.000
_cell.angle_alpha   90.00
_cell.angle_beta   90.00
_cell.angle_gamma   90.00
#
_symmetry.space_group_name_H-M   'P 1'
#
loop_
_entity.id
_entity.type
_entity.pdbx_description
1 polymer ?
#
loop_
_entity_poly.entity_id
_entity_poly.type
_entity_poly.pdbx_seq_one_letter_code
_entity_poly.pdbx_strand_id
1 'polypeptide(L)'
;MNRLKLFLVIAIAALALVGAQVAFATTVQKLTLQELTKKSESIVMARVDDAVSSWDVAHKEIYTYFTLSVLQPVKGSKGATTITLRQIGGTVGNIASVVPGMPSFRKGEEVVVFLTQKDAAGYPWVMGLQQGKYSVMTAKNGVKMVRNDLAGTEFLTKSGGHVEATTAPDMPLNAFLDGIKTSLDSDGKIQVDPNPPTE
;
A
#
# COMPACT_ATOMS: atom_id res chain seq x y z
N MET A 1 -12.11 -48.74 -30.76
CA MET A 1 -11.56 -47.39 -30.68
C MET A 1 -10.08 -47.50 -30.90
N ASN A 2 -9.49 -46.93 -31.97
CA ASN A 2 -8.11 -47.14 -32.34
C ASN A 2 -7.18 -46.55 -31.24
N ARG A 3 -6.19 -47.30 -30.83
CA ARG A 3 -5.20 -46.89 -29.78
C ARG A 3 -4.62 -45.52 -30.06
N LEU A 4 -4.42 -45.15 -31.33
CA LEU A 4 -3.97 -43.83 -31.77
C LEU A 4 -4.93 -42.70 -31.41
N LYS A 5 -6.27 -42.90 -31.54
CA LYS A 5 -7.27 -41.91 -31.15
C LYS A 5 -7.33 -41.74 -29.65
N LEU A 6 -7.11 -42.81 -28.88
CA LEU A 6 -7.05 -42.73 -27.41
C LEU A 6 -5.82 -41.93 -26.94
N PHE A 7 -4.65 -42.15 -27.56
CA PHE A 7 -3.43 -41.41 -27.26
C PHE A 7 -3.60 -39.91 -27.61
N LEU A 8 -4.25 -39.60 -28.72
CA LEU A 8 -4.49 -38.20 -29.11
C LEU A 8 -5.41 -37.46 -28.11
N VAL A 9 -6.47 -38.13 -27.65
CA VAL A 9 -7.39 -37.55 -26.64
C VAL A 9 -6.69 -37.35 -25.30
N ILE A 10 -5.86 -38.29 -24.87
CA ILE A 10 -5.09 -38.16 -23.62
C ILE A 10 -4.05 -37.03 -23.72
N ALA A 11 -3.38 -36.89 -24.88
CA ALA A 11 -2.42 -35.81 -25.10
C ALA A 11 -3.09 -34.40 -25.11
N ILE A 12 -4.28 -34.27 -25.71
CA ILE A 12 -5.05 -33.04 -25.69
C ILE A 12 -5.56 -32.72 -24.28
N ALA A 13 -6.02 -33.72 -23.53
CA ALA A 13 -6.45 -33.51 -22.14
C ALA A 13 -5.29 -33.13 -21.23
N ALA A 14 -4.11 -33.72 -21.41
CA ALA A 14 -2.89 -33.36 -20.66
C ALA A 14 -2.44 -31.92 -21.00
N LEU A 15 -2.51 -31.51 -22.25
CA LEU A 15 -2.18 -30.14 -22.69
C LEU A 15 -3.16 -29.11 -22.14
N ALA A 16 -4.45 -29.45 -21.99
CA ALA A 16 -5.46 -28.58 -21.40
C ALA A 16 -5.27 -28.39 -19.88
N LEU A 17 -4.73 -29.39 -19.16
CA LEU A 17 -4.43 -29.28 -17.74
C LEU A 17 -3.23 -28.38 -17.43
N VAL A 18 -2.28 -28.24 -18.36
CA VAL A 18 -1.08 -27.39 -18.16
C VAL A 18 -1.39 -25.89 -18.29
N GLY A 19 -2.52 -25.53 -18.93
CA GLY A 19 -2.91 -24.15 -19.19
C GLY A 19 -3.63 -23.41 -18.04
N ALA A 20 -4.01 -24.10 -16.96
CA ALA A 20 -4.72 -23.47 -15.85
C ALA A 20 -3.73 -22.94 -14.80
N GLN A 21 -2.93 -21.92 -15.18
CA GLN A 21 -2.22 -21.08 -14.23
C GLN A 21 -3.27 -20.18 -13.56
N VAL A 22 -3.69 -20.49 -12.34
CA VAL A 22 -4.50 -19.60 -11.53
C VAL A 22 -3.61 -18.44 -11.12
N ALA A 23 -3.69 -17.33 -11.83
CA ALA A 23 -3.07 -16.08 -11.42
C ALA A 23 -3.80 -15.61 -10.15
N PHE A 24 -3.18 -15.78 -8.99
CA PHE A 24 -3.64 -15.14 -7.75
C PHE A 24 -3.33 -13.64 -7.86
N ALA A 25 -4.27 -12.87 -8.43
CA ALA A 25 -4.22 -11.44 -8.34
C ALA A 25 -4.61 -11.05 -6.90
N THR A 26 -3.70 -10.43 -6.16
CA THR A 26 -4.02 -9.84 -4.87
C THR A 26 -4.91 -8.64 -5.12
N THR A 27 -6.21 -8.80 -4.93
CA THR A 27 -7.18 -7.75 -5.17
C THR A 27 -7.28 -6.85 -3.95
N VAL A 28 -6.91 -5.58 -4.09
CA VAL A 28 -6.94 -4.58 -3.03
C VAL A 28 -8.07 -3.60 -3.29
N GLN A 29 -8.87 -3.28 -2.26
CA GLN A 29 -9.90 -2.25 -2.37
C GLN A 29 -9.25 -0.88 -2.56
N LYS A 30 -9.71 -0.11 -3.57
CA LYS A 30 -9.27 1.27 -3.76
C LYS A 30 -9.75 2.14 -2.60
N LEU A 31 -8.82 2.85 -1.96
CA LEU A 31 -9.09 3.81 -0.89
C LEU A 31 -8.93 5.23 -1.40
N THR A 32 -9.86 6.11 -1.06
CA THR A 32 -9.74 7.55 -1.27
C THR A 32 -8.78 8.16 -0.25
N LEU A 33 -8.28 9.37 -0.51
CA LEU A 33 -7.46 10.10 0.46
C LEU A 33 -8.19 10.28 1.79
N GLN A 34 -9.49 10.55 1.76
CA GLN A 34 -10.32 10.67 2.95
C GLN A 34 -10.39 9.34 3.73
N GLU A 35 -10.60 8.21 3.04
CA GLU A 35 -10.60 6.89 3.68
C GLU A 35 -9.24 6.52 4.26
N LEU A 36 -8.14 6.79 3.53
CA LEU A 36 -6.79 6.62 4.05
C LEU A 36 -6.57 7.45 5.31
N THR A 37 -6.96 8.74 5.27
CA THR A 37 -6.83 9.66 6.41
C THR A 37 -7.62 9.18 7.62
N LYS A 38 -8.86 8.75 7.43
CA LYS A 38 -9.73 8.27 8.52
C LYS A 38 -9.23 6.97 9.12
N LYS A 39 -8.92 5.98 8.30
CA LYS A 39 -8.52 4.62 8.73
C LYS A 39 -7.12 4.55 9.34
N SER A 40 -6.24 5.50 9.03
CA SER A 40 -4.89 5.49 9.57
C SER A 40 -4.86 5.91 11.03
N GLU A 41 -4.08 5.22 11.85
CA GLU A 41 -3.78 5.60 13.23
C GLU A 41 -2.88 6.82 13.27
N SER A 42 -1.87 6.84 12.40
CA SER A 42 -0.97 7.98 12.26
C SER A 42 -0.62 8.26 10.81
N ILE A 43 -0.30 9.53 10.53
CA ILE A 43 0.16 10.01 9.23
C ILE A 43 1.37 10.89 9.49
N VAL A 44 2.48 10.59 8.85
CA VAL A 44 3.72 11.36 9.01
C VAL A 44 4.37 11.65 7.67
N MET A 45 4.97 12.82 7.55
CA MET A 45 6.02 13.06 6.57
C MET A 45 7.34 12.65 7.22
N ALA A 46 8.10 11.81 6.55
CA ALA A 46 9.31 11.22 7.10
C ALA A 46 10.38 11.01 6.02
N ARG A 47 11.62 10.83 6.45
CA ARG A 47 12.72 10.36 5.61
C ARG A 47 13.05 8.91 5.97
N VAL A 48 13.28 8.10 4.97
CA VAL A 48 13.71 6.71 5.13
C VAL A 48 15.21 6.71 5.46
N ASP A 49 15.55 6.32 6.67
CA ASP A 49 16.95 6.29 7.11
C ASP A 49 17.61 4.94 6.84
N ASP A 50 16.84 3.85 7.02
CA ASP A 50 17.37 2.50 6.86
C ASP A 50 16.29 1.49 6.51
N ALA A 51 16.73 0.33 5.97
CA ALA A 51 15.89 -0.81 5.64
C ALA A 51 16.67 -2.10 5.93
N VAL A 52 16.15 -2.92 6.83
CA VAL A 52 16.79 -4.19 7.22
C VAL A 52 15.80 -5.32 7.04
N SER A 53 16.17 -6.32 6.22
CA SER A 53 15.35 -7.52 6.03
C SER A 53 15.88 -8.66 6.91
N SER A 54 14.97 -9.40 7.52
CA SER A 54 15.28 -10.58 8.32
C SER A 54 14.17 -11.62 8.22
N TRP A 55 14.54 -12.88 8.49
CA TRP A 55 13.55 -13.92 8.71
C TRP A 55 12.77 -13.68 10.00
N ASP A 56 11.54 -14.12 10.03
CA ASP A 56 10.79 -14.27 11.28
C ASP A 56 11.43 -15.36 12.17
N VAL A 57 10.99 -15.43 13.41
CA VAL A 57 11.50 -16.41 14.38
C VAL A 57 11.31 -17.87 13.91
N ALA A 58 10.29 -18.12 13.13
CA ALA A 58 9.99 -19.48 12.60
C ALA A 58 10.71 -19.77 11.27
N HIS A 59 11.51 -18.83 10.73
CA HIS A 59 12.18 -18.94 9.42
C HIS A 59 11.21 -19.26 8.26
N LYS A 60 9.97 -18.73 8.33
CA LYS A 60 8.94 -18.96 7.31
C LYS A 60 8.75 -17.76 6.40
N GLU A 61 8.85 -16.56 6.96
CA GLU A 61 8.56 -15.30 6.26
C GLU A 61 9.74 -14.33 6.41
N ILE A 62 10.02 -13.60 5.34
CA ILE A 62 10.96 -12.48 5.38
C ILE A 62 10.17 -11.21 5.64
N TYR A 63 10.64 -10.42 6.58
CA TYR A 63 10.13 -9.07 6.87
C TYR A 63 11.22 -8.04 6.66
N THR A 64 10.84 -6.89 6.12
CA THR A 64 11.70 -5.71 6.07
C THR A 64 11.23 -4.67 7.08
N TYR A 65 12.16 -4.21 7.89
CA TYR A 65 11.97 -3.14 8.89
C TYR A 65 12.55 -1.87 8.32
N PHE A 66 11.72 -0.85 8.17
CA PHE A 66 12.10 0.47 7.69
C PHE A 66 12.15 1.44 8.85
N THR A 67 13.30 2.06 9.08
CA THR A 67 13.46 3.13 10.05
C THR A 67 13.24 4.47 9.39
N LEU A 68 12.29 5.24 9.92
CA LEU A 68 11.88 6.52 9.38
C LEU A 68 12.15 7.63 10.38
N SER A 69 12.93 8.65 10.02
CA SER A 69 12.99 9.91 10.77
C SER A 69 11.76 10.75 10.47
N VAL A 70 10.97 11.10 11.48
CA VAL A 70 9.78 11.93 11.34
C VAL A 70 10.19 13.38 11.11
N LEU A 71 9.86 13.91 9.95
CA LEU A 71 10.08 15.31 9.59
C LEU A 71 8.92 16.20 10.04
N GLN A 72 7.68 15.66 9.90
CA GLN A 72 6.46 16.36 10.29
C GLN A 72 5.38 15.35 10.67
N PRO A 73 4.85 15.39 11.91
CA PRO A 73 3.64 14.66 12.25
C PRO A 73 2.41 15.37 11.65
N VAL A 74 1.55 14.62 10.94
CA VAL A 74 0.32 15.14 10.30
C VAL A 74 -0.91 14.70 11.09
N LYS A 75 -0.96 13.41 11.47
CA LYS A 75 -2.01 12.83 12.34
C LYS A 75 -1.34 11.89 13.34
N GLY A 76 -1.76 11.92 14.60
CA GLY A 76 -1.16 11.06 15.63
C GLY A 76 0.36 11.30 15.78
N SER A 77 1.06 10.35 16.38
CA SER A 77 2.55 10.33 16.51
C SER A 77 3.20 11.64 17.01
N LYS A 78 2.47 12.47 17.79
CA LYS A 78 3.03 13.69 18.38
C LYS A 78 4.22 13.35 19.25
N GLY A 79 5.35 14.02 19.02
CA GLY A 79 6.59 13.81 19.77
C GLY A 79 7.43 12.62 19.31
N ALA A 80 6.97 11.80 18.36
CA ALA A 80 7.79 10.76 17.78
C ALA A 80 8.83 11.38 16.84
N THR A 81 10.11 11.09 17.08
CA THR A 81 11.22 11.50 16.21
C THR A 81 11.57 10.40 15.20
N THR A 82 11.26 9.16 15.54
CA THR A 82 11.56 7.98 14.73
C THR A 82 10.39 7.00 14.78
N ILE A 83 10.09 6.37 13.66
CA ILE A 83 9.12 5.29 13.54
C ILE A 83 9.80 4.14 12.82
N THR A 84 9.68 2.92 13.38
CA THR A 84 10.01 1.70 12.64
C THR A 84 8.72 1.05 12.18
N LEU A 85 8.53 0.93 10.87
CA LEU A 85 7.43 0.15 10.29
C LEU A 85 7.95 -1.20 9.79
N ARG A 86 7.04 -2.17 9.71
CA ARG A 86 7.33 -3.52 9.23
C ARG A 86 6.50 -3.84 8.00
N GLN A 87 7.11 -4.53 7.04
CA GLN A 87 6.42 -5.08 5.87
C GLN A 87 6.87 -6.51 5.61
N ILE A 88 5.95 -7.32 5.10
CA ILE A 88 6.28 -8.65 4.59
C ILE A 88 7.04 -8.52 3.26
N GLY A 89 8.03 -9.39 3.08
CA GLY A 89 8.92 -9.39 1.92
C GLY A 89 10.26 -8.73 2.21
N GLY A 90 11.18 -8.87 1.26
CA GLY A 90 12.54 -8.37 1.35
C GLY A 90 13.57 -9.38 0.87
N THR A 91 14.85 -9.11 1.12
CA THR A 91 15.95 -9.98 0.68
C THR A 91 16.85 -10.31 1.85
N VAL A 92 17.11 -11.60 2.07
CA VAL A 92 18.06 -12.08 3.07
C VAL A 92 19.02 -13.05 2.37
N GLY A 93 20.29 -12.67 2.30
CA GLY A 93 21.29 -13.41 1.51
C GLY A 93 20.88 -13.51 0.04
N ASN A 94 20.73 -14.71 -0.47
CA ASN A 94 20.35 -15.02 -1.84
C ASN A 94 18.84 -15.27 -2.03
N ILE A 95 18.05 -15.09 -0.97
CA ILE A 95 16.61 -15.36 -0.99
C ILE A 95 15.88 -14.03 -0.99
N ALA A 96 15.03 -13.83 -2.00
CA ALA A 96 14.13 -12.68 -2.12
C ALA A 96 12.68 -13.14 -2.02
N SER A 97 11.90 -12.47 -1.17
CA SER A 97 10.45 -12.62 -1.07
C SER A 97 9.80 -11.33 -1.55
N VAL A 98 9.02 -11.41 -2.63
CA VAL A 98 8.31 -10.27 -3.21
C VAL A 98 6.82 -10.49 -3.01
N VAL A 99 6.17 -9.54 -2.34
CA VAL A 99 4.73 -9.56 -2.13
C VAL A 99 4.10 -8.44 -2.98
N PRO A 100 3.26 -8.80 -3.98
CA PRO A 100 2.64 -7.79 -4.83
C PRO A 100 1.82 -6.76 -4.03
N GLY A 101 1.90 -5.50 -4.43
CA GLY A 101 1.17 -4.40 -3.79
C GLY A 101 1.83 -3.83 -2.54
N MET A 102 2.93 -4.41 -2.05
CA MET A 102 3.69 -3.80 -0.96
C MET A 102 4.44 -2.55 -1.45
N PRO A 103 4.42 -1.44 -0.68
CA PRO A 103 5.15 -0.25 -1.05
C PRO A 103 6.67 -0.49 -0.98
N SER A 104 7.40 0.06 -1.93
CA SER A 104 8.87 0.09 -1.89
C SER A 104 9.35 1.38 -1.24
N PHE A 105 10.44 1.29 -0.47
CA PHE A 105 11.11 2.44 0.13
C PHE A 105 12.58 2.44 -0.24
N ARG A 106 13.14 3.63 -0.46
CA ARG A 106 14.57 3.80 -0.74
C ARG A 106 15.21 4.63 0.36
N LYS A 107 16.41 4.25 0.78
CA LYS A 107 17.19 5.04 1.75
C LYS A 107 17.38 6.47 1.26
N GLY A 108 17.13 7.44 2.13
CA GLY A 108 17.17 8.87 1.84
C GLY A 108 15.89 9.42 1.21
N GLU A 109 14.92 8.58 0.84
CA GLU A 109 13.63 9.02 0.27
C GLU A 109 12.82 9.77 1.32
N GLU A 110 12.25 10.92 0.96
CA GLU A 110 11.21 11.56 1.73
C GLU A 110 9.84 11.02 1.30
N VAL A 111 8.99 10.72 2.28
CA VAL A 111 7.68 10.11 2.06
C VAL A 111 6.62 10.71 2.97
N VAL A 112 5.36 10.70 2.51
CA VAL A 112 4.21 10.80 3.40
C VAL A 112 3.62 9.40 3.51
N VAL A 113 3.53 8.86 4.74
CA VAL A 113 3.03 7.52 4.99
C VAL A 113 1.83 7.53 5.93
N PHE A 114 0.85 6.74 5.55
CA PHE A 114 -0.36 6.46 6.30
C PHE A 114 -0.17 5.13 7.02
N LEU A 115 -0.21 5.14 8.34
CA LEU A 115 0.17 4.00 9.15
C LEU A 115 -1.02 3.43 9.93
N THR A 116 -1.06 2.11 10.04
CA THR A 116 -2.03 1.38 10.88
C THR A 116 -1.68 1.50 12.35
N GLN A 117 -2.54 0.97 13.22
CA GLN A 117 -2.14 0.61 14.56
C GLN A 117 -1.00 -0.41 14.52
N LYS A 118 -0.24 -0.47 15.62
CA LYS A 118 0.82 -1.46 15.75
C LYS A 118 0.22 -2.85 15.84
N ASP A 119 0.86 -3.79 15.15
CA ASP A 119 0.52 -5.19 15.21
C ASP A 119 0.98 -5.85 16.54
N ALA A 120 0.77 -7.15 16.69
CA ALA A 120 1.18 -7.92 17.86
C ALA A 120 2.71 -7.91 18.10
N ALA A 121 3.51 -7.62 17.06
CA ALA A 121 4.96 -7.48 17.19
C ALA A 121 5.39 -6.03 17.50
N GLY A 122 4.44 -5.10 17.65
CA GLY A 122 4.69 -3.71 18.02
C GLY A 122 5.01 -2.77 16.85
N TYR A 123 4.79 -3.19 15.61
CA TYR A 123 5.12 -2.41 14.42
C TYR A 123 3.86 -1.99 13.65
N PRO A 124 3.76 -0.72 13.21
CA PRO A 124 2.73 -0.32 12.26
C PRO A 124 3.06 -0.83 10.85
N TRP A 125 2.02 -0.92 10.03
CA TRP A 125 2.08 -1.23 8.61
C TRP A 125 1.64 -0.01 7.80
N VAL A 126 1.96 0.02 6.50
CA VAL A 126 1.39 1.02 5.62
C VAL A 126 -0.08 0.68 5.35
N MET A 127 -0.98 1.64 5.61
CA MET A 127 -2.41 1.50 5.39
C MET A 127 -2.72 1.35 3.90
N GLY A 128 -3.48 0.32 3.54
CA GLY A 128 -3.87 0.12 2.14
C GLY A 128 -2.72 -0.28 1.21
N LEU A 129 -1.64 -0.85 1.78
CA LEU A 129 -0.44 -1.25 1.03
C LEU A 129 0.20 -0.02 0.35
N GLN A 130 0.59 -0.13 -0.93
CA GLN A 130 1.23 1.00 -1.62
C GLN A 130 0.32 2.24 -1.79
N GLN A 131 -1.01 2.13 -1.59
CA GLN A 131 -1.90 3.29 -1.59
C GLN A 131 -1.58 4.29 -0.48
N GLY A 132 -1.09 3.81 0.67
CA GLY A 132 -0.77 4.64 1.82
C GLY A 132 0.66 5.18 1.84
N LYS A 133 1.42 5.04 0.75
CA LYS A 133 2.77 5.60 0.62
C LYS A 133 2.81 6.61 -0.51
N TYR A 134 3.23 7.83 -0.24
CA TYR A 134 3.46 8.89 -1.22
C TYR A 134 4.92 9.31 -1.16
N SER A 135 5.62 9.24 -2.29
CA SER A 135 6.99 9.73 -2.44
C SER A 135 6.98 11.25 -2.56
N VAL A 136 7.85 11.93 -1.82
CA VAL A 136 8.05 13.37 -1.92
C VAL A 136 9.27 13.64 -2.78
N MET A 137 9.11 14.47 -3.80
CA MET A 137 10.19 14.85 -4.71
C MET A 137 10.22 16.36 -4.88
N THR A 138 11.40 16.91 -5.18
CA THR A 138 11.56 18.32 -5.46
C THR A 138 11.55 18.53 -6.98
N ALA A 139 10.59 19.29 -7.47
CA ALA A 139 10.51 19.66 -8.87
C ALA A 139 11.65 20.66 -9.25
N LYS A 140 11.89 20.85 -10.54
CA LYS A 140 12.96 21.76 -11.06
C LYS A 140 12.85 23.19 -10.54
N ASN A 141 11.64 23.65 -10.22
CA ASN A 141 11.37 24.99 -9.67
C ASN A 141 11.49 25.04 -8.13
N GLY A 142 12.01 23.99 -7.48
CA GLY A 142 12.17 23.92 -6.02
C GLY A 142 10.91 23.56 -5.25
N VAL A 143 9.76 23.40 -5.89
CA VAL A 143 8.51 23.02 -5.22
C VAL A 143 8.52 21.54 -4.87
N LYS A 144 8.19 21.18 -3.62
CA LYS A 144 7.99 19.79 -3.22
C LYS A 144 6.66 19.29 -3.76
N MET A 145 6.71 18.15 -4.41
CA MET A 145 5.56 17.45 -5.01
C MET A 145 5.41 16.08 -4.36
N VAL A 146 4.20 15.55 -4.35
CA VAL A 146 3.93 14.17 -3.92
C VAL A 146 3.42 13.34 -5.08
N ARG A 147 3.84 12.08 -5.10
CA ARG A 147 3.39 11.07 -6.06
C ARG A 147 3.05 9.78 -5.32
N ASN A 148 1.90 9.20 -5.67
CA ASN A 148 1.60 7.82 -5.32
C ASN A 148 1.85 6.96 -6.57
N ASP A 149 2.83 6.08 -6.50
CA ASP A 149 3.17 5.17 -7.59
C ASP A 149 2.35 3.87 -7.47
N LEU A 150 1.19 3.88 -8.11
CA LEU A 150 0.25 2.75 -8.15
C LEU A 150 0.32 1.97 -9.46
N ALA A 151 1.27 2.26 -10.33
CA ALA A 151 1.38 1.60 -11.62
C ALA A 151 1.44 0.07 -11.47
N GLY A 152 0.63 -0.66 -12.24
CA GLY A 152 0.54 -2.10 -12.18
C GLY A 152 -0.21 -2.67 -10.96
N THR A 153 -0.91 -1.82 -10.20
CA THR A 153 -1.81 -2.28 -9.13
C THR A 153 -3.22 -2.46 -9.69
N GLU A 154 -3.81 -3.61 -9.45
CA GLU A 154 -5.23 -3.84 -9.74
C GLU A 154 -6.06 -3.61 -8.47
N PHE A 155 -7.14 -2.86 -8.61
CA PHE A 155 -8.10 -2.61 -7.54
C PHE A 155 -9.42 -3.32 -7.80
N LEU A 156 -10.01 -3.84 -6.71
CA LEU A 156 -11.41 -4.27 -6.73
C LEU A 156 -12.31 -3.06 -6.53
N THR A 157 -13.24 -2.86 -7.43
CA THR A 157 -14.31 -1.87 -7.26
C THR A 157 -15.37 -2.41 -6.29
N LYS A 158 -16.12 -1.51 -5.65
CA LYS A 158 -17.25 -1.89 -4.77
C LYS A 158 -18.32 -2.70 -5.50
N SER A 159 -18.37 -2.61 -6.83
CA SER A 159 -19.28 -3.39 -7.70
C SER A 159 -18.71 -4.74 -8.15
N GLY A 160 -17.53 -5.14 -7.68
CA GLY A 160 -16.91 -6.44 -7.99
C GLY A 160 -16.12 -6.48 -9.30
N GLY A 161 -15.92 -5.34 -9.97
CA GLY A 161 -15.07 -5.22 -11.16
C GLY A 161 -13.59 -4.96 -10.81
N HIS A 162 -12.68 -5.32 -11.71
CA HIS A 162 -11.27 -4.98 -11.61
C HIS A 162 -10.99 -3.68 -12.36
N VAL A 163 -10.21 -2.79 -11.77
CA VAL A 163 -9.73 -1.56 -12.39
C VAL A 163 -8.24 -1.44 -12.15
N GLU A 164 -7.47 -1.31 -13.22
CA GLU A 164 -6.05 -1.01 -13.12
C GLU A 164 -5.86 0.40 -12.52
N ALA A 165 -4.94 0.51 -11.58
CA ALA A 165 -4.62 1.78 -10.99
C ALA A 165 -3.95 2.71 -12.00
N THR A 166 -4.54 3.86 -12.21
CA THR A 166 -3.87 4.94 -12.91
C THR A 166 -3.05 5.74 -11.90
N THR A 167 -1.77 5.97 -12.17
CA THR A 167 -0.95 6.86 -11.35
C THR A 167 -1.59 8.24 -11.35
N ALA A 168 -1.96 8.74 -10.19
CA ALA A 168 -2.48 10.10 -10.06
C ALA A 168 -1.38 11.11 -10.46
N PRO A 169 -1.74 12.24 -11.07
CA PRO A 169 -0.79 13.28 -11.37
C PRO A 169 -0.12 13.80 -10.10
N ASP A 170 1.15 14.21 -10.21
CA ASP A 170 1.87 14.83 -9.10
C ASP A 170 1.13 16.06 -8.62
N MET A 171 1.05 16.23 -7.31
CA MET A 171 0.46 17.44 -6.71
C MET A 171 1.43 18.10 -5.73
N PRO A 172 1.32 19.43 -5.51
CA PRO A 172 2.12 20.11 -4.50
C PRO A 172 1.94 19.49 -3.12
N LEU A 173 3.04 19.28 -2.38
CA LEU A 173 3.02 18.68 -1.05
C LEU A 173 2.11 19.46 -0.06
N ASN A 174 2.16 20.79 -0.09
CA ASN A 174 1.31 21.63 0.76
C ASN A 174 -0.18 21.39 0.50
N ALA A 175 -0.61 21.35 -0.77
CA ALA A 175 -1.99 21.08 -1.15
C ALA A 175 -2.42 19.67 -0.70
N PHE A 176 -1.53 18.68 -0.81
CA PHE A 176 -1.79 17.33 -0.32
C PHE A 176 -1.99 17.28 1.19
N LEU A 177 -1.09 17.93 1.95
CA LEU A 177 -1.19 18.00 3.42
C LEU A 177 -2.43 18.77 3.88
N ASP A 178 -2.83 19.81 3.15
CA ASP A 178 -4.04 20.57 3.44
C ASP A 178 -5.30 19.74 3.15
N GLY A 179 -5.29 18.90 2.11
CA GLY A 179 -6.36 17.92 1.85
C GLY A 179 -6.52 16.91 2.98
N ILE A 180 -5.40 16.44 3.57
CA ILE A 180 -5.43 15.56 4.74
C ILE A 180 -6.06 16.29 5.94
N LYS A 181 -5.62 17.53 6.25
CA LYS A 181 -6.18 18.31 7.36
C LYS A 181 -7.68 18.56 7.18
N THR A 182 -8.12 18.95 5.99
CA THR A 182 -9.54 19.13 5.67
C THR A 182 -10.33 17.83 5.91
N SER A 183 -9.76 16.69 5.57
CA SER A 183 -10.39 15.38 5.82
C SER A 183 -10.49 15.04 7.31
N LEU A 184 -9.55 15.53 8.13
CA LEU A 184 -9.60 15.38 9.60
C LEU A 184 -10.64 16.30 10.22
N ASP A 185 -10.72 17.54 9.76
CA ASP A 185 -11.66 18.56 10.28
C ASP A 185 -13.13 18.22 9.92
N SER A 186 -13.35 17.58 8.77
CA SER A 186 -14.69 17.17 8.33
C SER A 186 -15.28 16.03 9.19
N ASP A 187 -14.48 15.28 9.91
CA ASP A 187 -14.95 14.25 10.86
C ASP A 187 -15.59 14.84 12.14
N GLY A 188 -15.26 16.09 12.49
CA GLY A 188 -15.92 16.84 13.57
C GLY A 188 -17.27 17.46 13.17
N LYS A 189 -17.61 17.40 11.88
CA LYS A 189 -18.86 17.98 11.32
C LYS A 189 -19.69 16.93 10.59
N ILE A 190 -19.99 15.81 11.23
CA ILE A 190 -21.13 15.00 10.81
C ILE A 190 -22.37 15.83 11.20
N GLN A 191 -22.87 16.65 10.26
CA GLN A 191 -24.24 17.13 10.37
C GLN A 191 -25.14 15.90 10.30
N VAL A 192 -25.70 15.56 11.42
CA VAL A 192 -26.92 14.75 11.49
C VAL A 192 -27.95 15.54 10.71
N ASP A 193 -28.36 15.04 9.54
CA ASP A 193 -29.50 15.59 8.81
C ASP A 193 -30.73 15.46 9.74
N PRO A 194 -31.32 16.57 10.21
CA PRO A 194 -32.42 16.50 11.15
C PRO A 194 -33.74 16.03 10.51
N ASN A 195 -33.73 15.65 9.22
CA ASN A 195 -34.93 15.27 8.51
C ASN A 195 -34.67 14.12 7.54
N PRO A 196 -34.67 12.83 8.02
CA PRO A 196 -34.67 11.70 7.09
C PRO A 196 -35.92 11.73 6.23
N PRO A 197 -35.84 11.38 4.91
CA PRO A 197 -37.03 11.31 4.07
C PRO A 197 -38.00 10.29 4.66
N THR A 198 -39.18 10.74 5.00
CA THR A 198 -40.34 9.89 5.31
C THR A 198 -40.79 9.22 4.01
N GLU A 199 -40.78 7.86 4.01
CA GLU A 199 -41.44 7.04 2.97
C GLU A 199 -42.95 7.36 2.90
#